data_5d9479291bde03f7c98328c6bce331a0
#
_entry.id   5d9479291bde03f7c98328c6bce331a0
#
_cell.length_a   1.000
_cell.length_b   1.000
_cell.length_c   1.000
_cell.angle_alpha   90.00
_cell.angle_beta   90.00
_cell.angle_gamma   90.00
#
_symmetry.space_group_name_H-M   'P 1'
#
loop_
_entity.id
_entity.type
_entity.pdbx_description
1 polymer ?
#
loop_
_entity_poly.entity_id
_entity_poly.type
_entity_poly.pdbx_seq_one_letter_code
_entity_poly.pdbx_strand_id
1 'polypeptide(L)'
;MKIRRFSTTDSDFEGNLKDLLAFETAQDDSIDVVVANILKDVKTRGDAAVLEYTNRFDKTAATSLSELEISQTDLTAALNGLPADQRAALQTAADRVRSYHEKQLMSSWSYTEADGTLLGQQVTSLDRVGLYVPGGKAAYPSSVLMNAIPAKVAGVRELIMVVPTPNGEKNQLVLAAAAVCGVDRVFCIGGAQAVGALAYGTETVPQVDKIVGPGNAYVAAAKRRVFGVVGIDMVAGPSEILVICDGKTDPDWIAMDLFSQAEHDELAQSILLSPDGAFLEKVSASIEKLVAEMPRKDIITTSLTNRGALIQVRDLDEAAEISNYIAPEHLELSIEEPLTFSTKIKHAGAIFMGRDTCEALGDYCAGPNHVLPTSRTARFSSPLGVYDFQKRSSLIMVSADGAQVLGKVAATLAYGEGLQAHARSAEYRLKTRN
;
A
#
# COMPACT_ATOMS: atom_id res chain seq x y z
N MET A 1 -17.95 -10.35 25.16
CA MET A 1 -16.72 -10.54 24.34
C MET A 1 -15.51 -10.38 25.25
N LYS A 2 -14.44 -11.18 25.11
CA LYS A 2 -13.25 -11.07 25.97
C LYS A 2 -12.04 -10.66 25.11
N ILE A 3 -11.70 -9.37 25.12
CA ILE A 3 -10.45 -8.88 24.54
C ILE A 3 -9.26 -9.22 25.45
N ARG A 4 -8.07 -9.50 24.89
CA ARG A 4 -6.87 -9.82 25.67
C ARG A 4 -6.42 -8.63 26.50
N ARG A 5 -5.86 -8.93 27.69
CA ARG A 5 -5.30 -7.94 28.62
C ARG A 5 -3.87 -8.32 28.92
N PHE A 6 -2.96 -7.37 28.80
CA PHE A 6 -1.56 -7.52 29.14
C PHE A 6 -1.08 -6.34 29.97
N SER A 7 -0.04 -6.57 30.74
CA SER A 7 0.73 -5.52 31.41
C SER A 7 2.21 -5.73 31.10
N THR A 8 2.96 -4.66 30.86
CA THR A 8 4.42 -4.73 30.69
C THR A 8 5.15 -5.17 31.95
N THR A 9 4.46 -5.17 33.12
CA THR A 9 4.99 -5.69 34.38
C THR A 9 4.85 -7.21 34.52
N ASP A 10 4.10 -7.87 33.63
CA ASP A 10 3.90 -9.31 33.67
C ASP A 10 5.17 -10.02 33.16
N SER A 11 5.58 -11.09 33.85
CA SER A 11 6.82 -11.80 33.53
C SER A 11 6.82 -12.49 32.17
N ASP A 12 5.67 -12.74 31.56
CA ASP A 12 5.43 -13.38 30.29
C ASP A 12 4.99 -12.41 29.18
N PHE A 13 5.04 -11.10 29.45
CA PHE A 13 4.60 -10.05 28.52
C PHE A 13 5.25 -10.17 27.14
N GLU A 14 6.58 -10.31 27.06
CA GLU A 14 7.30 -10.39 25.77
C GLU A 14 6.85 -11.60 24.96
N GLY A 15 6.64 -12.75 25.61
CA GLY A 15 6.12 -13.96 24.96
C GLY A 15 4.72 -13.75 24.42
N ASN A 16 3.82 -13.21 25.25
CA ASN A 16 2.44 -12.93 24.89
C ASN A 16 2.33 -11.91 23.74
N LEU A 17 3.17 -10.86 23.75
CA LEU A 17 3.23 -9.88 22.69
C LEU A 17 3.73 -10.50 21.39
N LYS A 18 4.77 -11.33 21.46
CA LYS A 18 5.29 -12.06 20.28
C LYS A 18 4.22 -12.97 19.68
N ASP A 19 3.49 -13.71 20.50
CA ASP A 19 2.41 -14.60 20.05
C ASP A 19 1.23 -13.82 19.46
N LEU A 20 0.89 -12.65 20.03
CA LEU A 20 -0.13 -11.76 19.49
C LEU A 20 0.25 -11.24 18.09
N LEU A 21 1.53 -10.90 17.91
CA LEU A 21 2.09 -10.37 16.65
C LEU A 21 2.48 -11.46 15.67
N ALA A 22 2.54 -12.73 16.10
CA ALA A 22 2.80 -13.87 15.22
C ALA A 22 1.62 -14.00 14.25
N PHE A 23 1.70 -13.24 13.17
CA PHE A 23 0.93 -13.49 11.98
C PHE A 23 1.76 -14.49 11.16
N GLU A 24 1.43 -15.78 11.28
CA GLU A 24 1.79 -16.71 10.24
C GLU A 24 1.07 -16.21 8.98
N THR A 25 1.79 -15.45 8.14
CA THR A 25 1.57 -15.58 6.72
C THR A 25 1.91 -17.04 6.44
N ALA A 26 1.06 -17.96 6.90
CA ALA A 26 1.04 -19.28 6.36
C ALA A 26 0.93 -19.04 4.85
N GLN A 27 2.07 -19.14 4.18
CA GLN A 27 2.06 -19.41 2.75
C GLN A 27 1.29 -20.72 2.70
N ASP A 28 -0.02 -20.59 2.51
CA ASP A 28 -0.84 -21.75 2.21
C ASP A 28 -0.28 -22.26 0.89
N ASP A 29 0.58 -23.29 0.98
CA ASP A 29 1.22 -23.89 -0.19
C ASP A 29 0.16 -24.28 -1.23
N SER A 30 -1.08 -24.52 -0.79
CA SER A 30 -2.20 -24.81 -1.67
C SER A 30 -2.62 -23.60 -2.50
N ILE A 31 -2.64 -22.40 -1.91
CA ILE A 31 -2.92 -21.14 -2.64
C ILE A 31 -1.81 -20.89 -3.65
N ASP A 32 -0.56 -21.08 -3.23
CA ASP A 32 0.61 -20.81 -4.08
C ASP A 32 0.63 -21.71 -5.33
N VAL A 33 0.30 -23.00 -5.19
CA VAL A 33 0.16 -23.93 -6.32
C VAL A 33 -0.97 -23.52 -7.26
N VAL A 34 -2.13 -23.17 -6.73
CA VAL A 34 -3.28 -22.71 -7.54
C VAL A 34 -2.92 -21.46 -8.33
N VAL A 35 -2.31 -20.47 -7.66
CA VAL A 35 -1.90 -19.20 -8.29
C VAL A 35 -0.85 -19.44 -9.37
N ALA A 36 0.14 -20.30 -9.13
CA ALA A 36 1.15 -20.63 -10.13
C ALA A 36 0.53 -21.19 -11.42
N ASN A 37 -0.47 -22.08 -11.28
CA ASN A 37 -1.18 -22.66 -12.43
C ASN A 37 -1.99 -21.60 -13.18
N ILE A 38 -2.71 -20.73 -12.46
CA ILE A 38 -3.48 -19.63 -13.09
C ILE A 38 -2.55 -18.70 -13.87
N LEU A 39 -1.45 -18.26 -13.26
CA LEU A 39 -0.49 -17.35 -13.90
C LEU A 39 0.15 -17.98 -15.14
N LYS A 40 0.51 -19.27 -15.08
CA LYS A 40 1.05 -20.02 -16.22
C LYS A 40 0.02 -20.09 -17.36
N ASP A 41 -1.23 -20.34 -17.02
CA ASP A 41 -2.31 -20.47 -17.98
C ASP A 41 -2.62 -19.13 -18.66
N VAL A 42 -2.71 -18.03 -17.89
CA VAL A 42 -2.86 -16.68 -18.45
C VAL A 42 -1.71 -16.33 -19.39
N LYS A 43 -0.47 -16.65 -19.00
CA LYS A 43 0.71 -16.40 -19.86
C LYS A 43 0.65 -17.18 -21.17
N THR A 44 -0.02 -18.34 -21.18
CA THR A 44 -0.05 -19.24 -22.36
C THR A 44 -1.25 -18.99 -23.26
N ARG A 45 -2.44 -18.75 -22.67
CA ARG A 45 -3.71 -18.65 -23.40
C ARG A 45 -4.28 -17.21 -23.45
N GLY A 46 -3.62 -16.22 -22.84
CA GLY A 46 -4.04 -14.83 -22.89
C GLY A 46 -5.50 -14.59 -22.44
N ASP A 47 -6.23 -13.86 -23.26
CA ASP A 47 -7.66 -13.53 -23.02
C ASP A 47 -8.53 -14.72 -22.70
N ALA A 48 -8.32 -15.87 -23.36
CA ALA A 48 -9.13 -17.06 -23.16
C ALA A 48 -9.04 -17.59 -21.72
N ALA A 49 -7.85 -17.57 -21.12
CA ALA A 49 -7.66 -17.98 -19.74
C ALA A 49 -8.32 -16.99 -18.77
N VAL A 50 -8.08 -15.68 -18.97
CA VAL A 50 -8.64 -14.63 -18.11
C VAL A 50 -10.17 -14.68 -18.12
N LEU A 51 -10.77 -14.84 -19.30
CA LEU A 51 -12.22 -14.94 -19.47
C LEU A 51 -12.80 -16.18 -18.76
N GLU A 52 -12.16 -17.34 -18.94
CA GLU A 52 -12.60 -18.59 -18.30
C GLU A 52 -12.59 -18.49 -16.79
N TYR A 53 -11.48 -18.01 -16.20
CA TYR A 53 -11.38 -17.84 -14.74
C TYR A 53 -12.34 -16.77 -14.21
N THR A 54 -12.53 -15.65 -14.92
CA THR A 54 -13.47 -14.60 -14.52
C THR A 54 -14.90 -15.11 -14.55
N ASN A 55 -15.34 -15.78 -15.61
CA ASN A 55 -16.68 -16.39 -15.68
C ASN A 55 -16.89 -17.42 -14.55
N ARG A 56 -15.86 -18.20 -14.23
CA ARG A 56 -15.91 -19.21 -13.16
C ARG A 56 -15.99 -18.61 -11.77
N PHE A 57 -15.17 -17.60 -11.46
CA PHE A 57 -15.04 -17.08 -10.10
C PHE A 57 -16.02 -15.95 -9.80
N ASP A 58 -16.25 -15.07 -10.77
CA ASP A 58 -17.18 -13.95 -10.61
C ASP A 58 -18.60 -14.28 -11.09
N LYS A 59 -18.81 -15.53 -11.58
CA LYS A 59 -20.13 -16.01 -12.09
C LYS A 59 -20.72 -15.08 -13.16
N THR A 60 -19.87 -14.58 -14.04
CA THR A 60 -20.28 -13.83 -15.23
C THR A 60 -20.53 -14.79 -16.40
N ALA A 61 -21.09 -14.29 -17.49
CA ALA A 61 -21.34 -15.06 -18.71
C ALA A 61 -20.84 -14.30 -19.95
N ALA A 62 -19.72 -13.59 -19.80
CA ALA A 62 -19.11 -12.84 -20.89
C ALA A 62 -18.59 -13.80 -21.98
N THR A 63 -18.71 -13.39 -23.23
CA THR A 63 -18.28 -14.18 -24.41
C THR A 63 -16.91 -13.76 -24.91
N SER A 64 -16.47 -12.54 -24.52
CA SER A 64 -15.14 -12.00 -24.79
C SER A 64 -14.65 -11.14 -23.65
N LEU A 65 -13.32 -10.97 -23.54
CA LEU A 65 -12.73 -10.11 -22.50
C LEU A 65 -13.05 -8.62 -22.74
N SER A 66 -13.25 -8.21 -23.98
CA SER A 66 -13.67 -6.84 -24.31
C SER A 66 -15.05 -6.45 -23.80
N GLU A 67 -15.97 -7.41 -23.58
CA GLU A 67 -17.26 -7.14 -22.94
C GLU A 67 -17.12 -6.77 -21.45
N LEU A 68 -16.01 -7.12 -20.84
CA LEU A 68 -15.69 -6.81 -19.45
C LEU A 68 -14.96 -5.45 -19.30
N GLU A 69 -14.69 -4.74 -20.38
CA GLU A 69 -14.16 -3.40 -20.33
C GLU A 69 -15.28 -2.37 -20.14
N ILE A 70 -15.08 -1.44 -19.19
CA ILE A 70 -16.00 -0.34 -18.93
C ILE A 70 -15.59 0.86 -19.79
N SER A 71 -16.54 1.40 -20.55
CA SER A 71 -16.26 2.55 -21.39
C SER A 71 -16.09 3.83 -20.59
N GLN A 72 -15.37 4.82 -21.14
CA GLN A 72 -15.25 6.16 -20.54
C GLN A 72 -16.61 6.87 -20.41
N THR A 73 -17.54 6.55 -21.29
CA THR A 73 -18.94 7.03 -21.22
C THR A 73 -19.64 6.47 -19.97
N ASP A 74 -19.44 5.19 -19.67
CA ASP A 74 -20.04 4.56 -18.48
C ASP A 74 -19.41 5.10 -17.19
N LEU A 75 -18.10 5.33 -17.16
CA LEU A 75 -17.42 5.96 -16.02
C LEU A 75 -17.98 7.37 -15.76
N THR A 76 -18.13 8.16 -16.80
CA THR A 76 -18.72 9.51 -16.73
C THR A 76 -20.18 9.45 -16.28
N ALA A 77 -20.95 8.49 -16.78
CA ALA A 77 -22.35 8.29 -16.36
C ALA A 77 -22.43 7.88 -14.88
N ALA A 78 -21.54 7.01 -14.40
CA ALA A 78 -21.47 6.66 -12.98
C ALA A 78 -21.21 7.87 -12.09
N LEU A 79 -20.25 8.74 -12.46
CA LEU A 79 -19.96 9.96 -11.72
C LEU A 79 -21.17 10.93 -11.71
N ASN A 80 -21.80 11.14 -12.85
CA ASN A 80 -22.94 12.06 -12.97
C ASN A 80 -24.19 11.51 -12.26
N GLY A 81 -24.33 10.18 -12.15
CA GLY A 81 -25.42 9.51 -11.47
C GLY A 81 -25.33 9.47 -9.94
N LEU A 82 -24.18 9.85 -9.35
CA LEU A 82 -24.06 9.90 -7.90
C LEU A 82 -24.93 11.00 -7.27
N PRO A 83 -25.46 10.76 -6.05
CA PRO A 83 -26.02 11.84 -5.23
C PRO A 83 -25.03 13.00 -5.10
N ALA A 84 -25.56 14.22 -5.01
CA ALA A 84 -24.74 15.44 -5.02
C ALA A 84 -23.74 15.50 -3.86
N ASP A 85 -24.14 15.03 -2.68
CA ASP A 85 -23.32 14.95 -1.47
C ASP A 85 -22.18 13.94 -1.63
N GLN A 86 -22.45 12.75 -2.16
CA GLN A 86 -21.42 11.74 -2.43
C GLN A 86 -20.41 12.21 -3.49
N ARG A 87 -20.89 12.85 -4.55
CA ARG A 87 -20.03 13.41 -5.58
C ARG A 87 -19.14 14.54 -5.03
N ALA A 88 -19.68 15.41 -4.19
CA ALA A 88 -18.92 16.49 -3.54
C ALA A 88 -17.87 15.93 -2.57
N ALA A 89 -18.22 14.92 -1.78
CA ALA A 89 -17.29 14.24 -0.87
C ALA A 89 -16.15 13.57 -1.63
N LEU A 90 -16.46 12.83 -2.71
CA LEU A 90 -15.47 12.17 -3.56
C LEU A 90 -14.50 13.18 -4.19
N GLN A 91 -15.01 14.29 -4.70
CA GLN A 91 -14.18 15.36 -5.28
C GLN A 91 -13.28 16.00 -4.22
N THR A 92 -13.82 16.32 -3.03
CA THR A 92 -13.05 16.89 -1.91
C THR A 92 -11.92 15.96 -1.49
N ALA A 93 -12.18 14.66 -1.36
CA ALA A 93 -11.16 13.66 -1.05
C ALA A 93 -10.07 13.61 -2.13
N ALA A 94 -10.47 13.57 -3.41
CA ALA A 94 -9.54 13.54 -4.53
C ALA A 94 -8.63 14.77 -4.57
N ASP A 95 -9.18 15.97 -4.33
CA ASP A 95 -8.41 17.22 -4.34
C ASP A 95 -7.40 17.27 -3.19
N ARG A 96 -7.76 16.80 -1.99
CA ARG A 96 -6.85 16.72 -0.84
C ARG A 96 -5.74 15.71 -1.06
N VAL A 97 -6.08 14.53 -1.56
CA VAL A 97 -5.10 13.48 -1.91
C VAL A 97 -4.12 14.01 -2.97
N ARG A 98 -4.61 14.70 -3.99
CA ARG A 98 -3.78 15.32 -5.03
C ARG A 98 -2.83 16.36 -4.44
N SER A 99 -3.35 17.31 -3.67
CA SER A 99 -2.57 18.38 -3.05
C SER A 99 -1.45 17.86 -2.17
N TYR A 100 -1.69 16.77 -1.42
CA TYR A 100 -0.68 16.12 -0.61
C TYR A 100 0.41 15.48 -1.48
N HIS A 101 0.01 14.70 -2.48
CA HIS A 101 0.94 13.94 -3.32
C HIS A 101 1.77 14.85 -4.25
N GLU A 102 1.27 16.01 -4.65
CA GLU A 102 2.06 17.01 -5.39
C GLU A 102 3.32 17.47 -4.63
N LYS A 103 3.32 17.41 -3.29
CA LYS A 103 4.50 17.71 -2.46
C LYS A 103 5.58 16.62 -2.51
N GLN A 104 5.25 15.44 -3.02
CA GLN A 104 6.17 14.30 -3.10
C GLN A 104 6.93 14.23 -4.43
N LEU A 105 6.61 15.08 -5.40
CA LEU A 105 7.27 15.09 -6.71
C LEU A 105 8.78 15.32 -6.56
N MET A 106 9.55 14.40 -7.14
CA MET A 106 11.00 14.54 -7.24
C MET A 106 11.37 15.17 -8.59
N SER A 107 12.38 16.05 -8.54
CA SER A 107 12.95 16.68 -9.74
C SER A 107 14.27 16.03 -10.13
N SER A 108 14.58 16.03 -11.44
CA SER A 108 15.93 15.75 -11.94
C SER A 108 16.91 16.82 -11.46
N TRP A 109 18.15 16.42 -11.24
CA TRP A 109 19.21 17.33 -10.82
C TRP A 109 20.55 16.93 -11.43
N SER A 110 21.46 17.88 -11.56
CA SER A 110 22.85 17.63 -11.95
C SER A 110 23.77 18.71 -11.36
N TYR A 111 25.04 18.37 -11.25
CA TYR A 111 26.11 19.28 -10.88
C TYR A 111 27.38 18.94 -11.67
N THR A 112 28.31 19.88 -11.72
CA THR A 112 29.57 19.71 -12.42
C THR A 112 30.73 19.78 -11.43
N GLU A 113 31.60 18.78 -11.46
CA GLU A 113 32.83 18.72 -10.67
C GLU A 113 33.87 19.71 -11.21
N ALA A 114 34.92 19.95 -10.43
CA ALA A 114 35.99 20.90 -10.77
C ALA A 114 36.73 20.54 -12.07
N ASP A 115 36.78 19.26 -12.43
CA ASP A 115 37.36 18.73 -13.67
C ASP A 115 36.40 18.80 -14.89
N GLY A 116 35.20 19.37 -14.71
CA GLY A 116 34.17 19.46 -15.74
C GLY A 116 33.32 18.21 -15.92
N THR A 117 33.49 17.18 -15.09
CA THR A 117 32.63 15.99 -15.09
C THR A 117 31.24 16.35 -14.58
N LEU A 118 30.19 16.08 -15.36
CA LEU A 118 28.79 16.25 -14.96
C LEU A 118 28.27 14.94 -14.37
N LEU A 119 27.70 15.05 -13.17
CA LEU A 119 26.97 13.98 -12.48
C LEU A 119 25.55 14.45 -12.20
N GLY A 120 24.61 13.53 -12.24
CA GLY A 120 23.22 13.87 -11.98
C GLY A 120 22.30 12.68 -11.86
N GLN A 121 21.03 13.00 -11.73
CA GLN A 121 19.94 12.02 -11.68
C GLN A 121 18.78 12.50 -12.52
N GLN A 122 18.35 11.69 -13.46
CA GLN A 122 17.14 11.90 -14.24
C GLN A 122 15.99 11.17 -13.57
N VAL A 123 14.92 11.89 -13.29
CA VAL A 123 13.65 11.35 -12.75
C VAL A 123 12.66 11.27 -13.91
N THR A 124 12.05 10.09 -14.09
CA THR A 124 11.03 9.84 -15.10
C THR A 124 9.90 9.02 -14.51
N SER A 125 8.66 9.25 -14.96
CA SER A 125 7.52 8.42 -14.60
C SER A 125 7.62 7.01 -15.20
N LEU A 126 6.86 6.07 -14.65
CA LEU A 126 6.50 4.84 -15.33
C LEU A 126 5.57 5.16 -16.51
N ASP A 127 5.56 4.30 -17.53
CA ASP A 127 4.70 4.51 -18.70
C ASP A 127 3.26 4.06 -18.44
N ARG A 128 3.10 2.87 -17.83
CA ARG A 128 1.79 2.25 -17.60
C ARG A 128 1.74 1.55 -16.26
N VAL A 129 0.63 1.75 -15.50
CA VAL A 129 0.43 1.17 -14.17
C VAL A 129 -0.91 0.46 -14.08
N GLY A 130 -0.90 -0.73 -13.50
CA GLY A 130 -2.08 -1.51 -13.19
C GLY A 130 -2.56 -1.22 -11.77
N LEU A 131 -3.84 -0.88 -11.62
CA LEU A 131 -4.48 -0.66 -10.33
C LEU A 131 -5.37 -1.86 -10.02
N TYR A 132 -5.07 -2.62 -8.99
CA TYR A 132 -5.95 -3.64 -8.48
C TYR A 132 -6.86 -3.03 -7.41
N VAL A 133 -8.16 -2.98 -7.67
CA VAL A 133 -9.17 -2.50 -6.72
C VAL A 133 -9.94 -3.70 -6.20
N PRO A 134 -9.97 -3.95 -4.88
CA PRO A 134 -10.74 -5.05 -4.33
C PRO A 134 -12.24 -4.90 -4.64
N GLY A 135 -12.91 -6.03 -4.83
CA GLY A 135 -14.36 -6.10 -4.94
C GLY A 135 -14.89 -7.22 -4.04
N GLY A 136 -16.18 -7.25 -3.77
CA GLY A 136 -16.84 -8.29 -2.99
C GLY A 136 -17.51 -7.78 -1.72
N LYS A 137 -16.95 -8.02 -0.53
CA LYS A 137 -17.59 -7.68 0.77
C LYS A 137 -17.82 -6.18 1.00
N ALA A 138 -17.00 -5.32 0.41
CA ALA A 138 -17.13 -3.87 0.48
C ALA A 138 -16.66 -3.21 -0.84
N ALA A 139 -17.14 -2.00 -1.09
CA ALA A 139 -16.64 -1.13 -2.16
C ALA A 139 -15.50 -0.26 -1.61
N TYR A 140 -14.44 -0.10 -2.39
CA TYR A 140 -13.27 0.67 -1.98
C TYR A 140 -12.97 1.83 -2.97
N PRO A 141 -13.84 2.85 -3.05
CA PRO A 141 -13.57 4.02 -3.89
C PRO A 141 -12.32 4.77 -3.43
N SER A 142 -12.02 4.78 -2.13
CA SER A 142 -10.79 5.33 -1.56
C SER A 142 -9.55 4.66 -2.14
N SER A 143 -9.55 3.34 -2.31
CA SER A 143 -8.42 2.62 -2.95
C SER A 143 -8.19 3.08 -4.39
N VAL A 144 -9.24 3.49 -5.11
CA VAL A 144 -9.06 4.08 -6.45
C VAL A 144 -8.32 5.41 -6.34
N LEU A 145 -8.76 6.31 -5.46
CA LEU A 145 -8.12 7.62 -5.24
C LEU A 145 -6.64 7.44 -4.85
N MET A 146 -6.39 6.58 -3.86
CA MET A 146 -5.06 6.38 -3.26
C MET A 146 -4.04 5.71 -4.19
N ASN A 147 -4.50 4.94 -5.17
CA ASN A 147 -3.61 4.32 -6.17
C ASN A 147 -3.48 5.19 -7.44
N ALA A 148 -4.59 5.76 -7.93
CA ALA A 148 -4.61 6.47 -9.20
C ALA A 148 -4.02 7.88 -9.12
N ILE A 149 -4.34 8.64 -8.05
CA ILE A 149 -3.93 10.05 -7.94
C ILE A 149 -2.41 10.20 -7.87
N PRO A 150 -1.65 9.48 -6.98
CA PRO A 150 -0.19 9.59 -6.95
C PRO A 150 0.46 9.14 -8.27
N ALA A 151 -0.11 8.15 -8.97
CA ALA A 151 0.36 7.75 -10.28
C ALA A 151 0.17 8.86 -11.34
N LYS A 152 -1.00 9.52 -11.37
CA LYS A 152 -1.24 10.67 -12.27
C LYS A 152 -0.36 11.86 -11.91
N VAL A 153 -0.16 12.15 -10.63
CA VAL A 153 0.74 13.21 -10.15
C VAL A 153 2.18 12.91 -10.58
N ALA A 154 2.63 11.67 -10.53
CA ALA A 154 3.94 11.25 -11.00
C ALA A 154 4.12 11.41 -12.52
N GLY A 155 3.04 11.57 -13.29
CA GLY A 155 3.04 11.70 -14.74
C GLY A 155 2.90 10.36 -15.47
N VAL A 156 2.37 9.32 -14.83
CA VAL A 156 2.07 8.05 -15.50
C VAL A 156 1.07 8.28 -16.64
N ARG A 157 1.45 7.83 -17.84
CA ARG A 157 0.69 8.10 -19.05
C ARG A 157 -0.62 7.33 -19.12
N GLU A 158 -0.61 6.06 -18.69
CA GLU A 158 -1.77 5.18 -18.81
C GLU A 158 -2.01 4.39 -17.52
N LEU A 159 -3.23 4.50 -16.96
CA LEU A 159 -3.69 3.74 -15.80
C LEU A 159 -4.72 2.71 -16.23
N ILE A 160 -4.45 1.44 -15.91
CA ILE A 160 -5.34 0.31 -16.17
C ILE A 160 -5.85 -0.23 -14.84
N MET A 161 -7.14 -0.06 -14.59
CA MET A 161 -7.79 -0.58 -13.39
C MET A 161 -8.42 -1.93 -13.65
N VAL A 162 -8.22 -2.86 -12.72
CA VAL A 162 -8.96 -4.13 -12.66
C VAL A 162 -9.75 -4.19 -11.37
N VAL A 163 -11.01 -4.59 -11.46
CA VAL A 163 -11.92 -4.69 -10.32
C VAL A 163 -12.86 -5.88 -10.52
N PRO A 164 -12.90 -6.88 -9.61
CA PRO A 164 -13.82 -7.98 -9.72
C PRO A 164 -15.26 -7.49 -9.56
N THR A 165 -16.15 -8.05 -10.35
CA THR A 165 -17.60 -7.75 -10.34
C THR A 165 -18.41 -9.04 -10.17
N PRO A 166 -18.45 -9.64 -8.97
CA PRO A 166 -19.18 -10.86 -8.71
C PRO A 166 -20.65 -10.73 -9.14
N ASN A 167 -21.16 -11.74 -9.85
CA ASN A 167 -22.50 -11.75 -10.47
C ASN A 167 -22.76 -10.59 -11.46
N GLY A 168 -21.72 -9.93 -11.96
CA GLY A 168 -21.81 -8.76 -12.84
C GLY A 168 -22.17 -7.45 -12.14
N GLU A 169 -22.18 -7.43 -10.81
CA GLU A 169 -22.54 -6.24 -10.04
C GLU A 169 -21.41 -5.19 -10.07
N LYS A 170 -21.71 -4.01 -10.61
CA LYS A 170 -20.79 -2.89 -10.75
C LYS A 170 -21.09 -1.84 -9.69
N ASN A 171 -20.11 -1.53 -8.84
CA ASN A 171 -20.26 -0.49 -7.83
C ASN A 171 -20.10 0.91 -8.45
N GLN A 172 -21.16 1.71 -8.42
CA GLN A 172 -21.19 3.03 -9.07
C GLN A 172 -20.20 4.01 -8.45
N LEU A 173 -19.96 3.95 -7.14
CA LEU A 173 -19.02 4.85 -6.46
C LEU A 173 -17.57 4.53 -6.83
N VAL A 174 -17.22 3.24 -7.04
CA VAL A 174 -15.89 2.83 -7.54
C VAL A 174 -15.67 3.31 -8.98
N LEU A 175 -16.67 3.18 -9.85
CA LEU A 175 -16.58 3.66 -11.23
C LEU A 175 -16.50 5.19 -11.29
N ALA A 176 -17.25 5.90 -10.44
CA ALA A 176 -17.18 7.36 -10.30
C ALA A 176 -15.78 7.80 -9.81
N ALA A 177 -15.18 7.09 -8.85
CA ALA A 177 -13.82 7.35 -8.40
C ALA A 177 -12.80 7.18 -9.54
N ALA A 178 -12.95 6.14 -10.39
CA ALA A 178 -12.12 5.95 -11.56
C ALA A 178 -12.25 7.13 -12.56
N ALA A 179 -13.46 7.65 -12.76
CA ALA A 179 -13.70 8.84 -13.58
C ALA A 179 -13.02 10.09 -13.00
N VAL A 180 -13.19 10.37 -11.70
CA VAL A 180 -12.58 11.53 -11.01
C VAL A 180 -11.04 11.48 -11.08
N CYS A 181 -10.46 10.28 -10.98
CA CYS A 181 -9.01 10.09 -11.05
C CYS A 181 -8.46 10.11 -12.49
N GLY A 182 -9.31 10.06 -13.51
CA GLY A 182 -8.88 9.96 -14.90
C GLY A 182 -8.20 8.63 -15.22
N VAL A 183 -8.77 7.51 -14.73
CA VAL A 183 -8.32 6.16 -15.09
C VAL A 183 -8.61 5.93 -16.57
N ASP A 184 -7.62 5.44 -17.32
CA ASP A 184 -7.71 5.36 -18.78
C ASP A 184 -8.51 4.15 -19.24
N ARG A 185 -8.34 2.99 -18.59
CA ARG A 185 -9.07 1.74 -18.91
C ARG A 185 -9.49 1.02 -17.64
N VAL A 186 -10.67 0.43 -17.64
CA VAL A 186 -11.22 -0.32 -16.50
C VAL A 186 -11.75 -1.65 -16.99
N PHE A 187 -11.30 -2.74 -16.35
CA PHE A 187 -11.74 -4.10 -16.66
C PHE A 187 -12.41 -4.74 -15.45
N CYS A 188 -13.58 -5.34 -15.66
CA CYS A 188 -14.33 -6.11 -14.67
C CYS A 188 -13.74 -7.52 -14.52
N ILE A 189 -12.51 -7.62 -14.05
CA ILE A 189 -11.78 -8.86 -13.78
C ILE A 189 -11.08 -8.76 -12.43
N GLY A 190 -10.88 -9.90 -11.76
CA GLY A 190 -10.25 -9.94 -10.44
C GLY A 190 -9.34 -11.15 -10.26
N GLY A 191 -8.90 -11.41 -9.01
CA GLY A 191 -8.11 -12.56 -8.65
C GLY A 191 -6.71 -12.63 -9.29
N ALA A 192 -6.09 -13.81 -9.21
CA ALA A 192 -4.76 -14.05 -9.73
C ALA A 192 -4.69 -13.90 -11.27
N GLN A 193 -5.78 -14.21 -11.99
CA GLN A 193 -5.85 -14.05 -13.45
C GLN A 193 -5.77 -12.58 -13.88
N ALA A 194 -6.35 -11.66 -13.13
CA ALA A 194 -6.25 -10.22 -13.41
C ALA A 194 -4.82 -9.72 -13.18
N VAL A 195 -4.16 -10.17 -12.11
CA VAL A 195 -2.73 -9.88 -11.87
C VAL A 195 -1.87 -10.45 -13.01
N GLY A 196 -2.16 -11.66 -13.48
CA GLY A 196 -1.50 -12.28 -14.62
C GLY A 196 -1.69 -11.48 -15.92
N ALA A 197 -2.92 -11.01 -16.18
CA ALA A 197 -3.23 -10.19 -17.35
C ALA A 197 -2.44 -8.87 -17.34
N LEU A 198 -2.40 -8.18 -16.19
CA LEU A 198 -1.60 -6.95 -16.05
C LEU A 198 -0.09 -7.20 -16.18
N ALA A 199 0.41 -8.32 -15.63
CA ALA A 199 1.84 -8.63 -15.61
C ALA A 199 2.40 -9.09 -16.96
N TYR A 200 1.65 -9.90 -17.71
CA TYR A 200 2.14 -10.48 -18.96
C TYR A 200 1.56 -9.81 -20.21
N GLY A 201 0.48 -9.06 -20.05
CA GLY A 201 -0.32 -8.61 -21.16
C GLY A 201 -1.16 -9.76 -21.76
N THR A 202 -2.24 -9.40 -22.41
CA THR A 202 -3.06 -10.29 -23.23
C THR A 202 -3.45 -9.55 -24.51
N GLU A 203 -4.29 -10.14 -25.34
CA GLU A 203 -4.77 -9.48 -26.58
C GLU A 203 -5.56 -8.20 -26.28
N THR A 204 -6.30 -8.19 -25.13
CA THR A 204 -7.16 -7.08 -24.73
C THR A 204 -6.56 -6.22 -23.62
N VAL A 205 -5.91 -6.83 -22.61
CA VAL A 205 -5.33 -6.12 -21.45
C VAL A 205 -3.86 -5.86 -21.71
N PRO A 206 -3.42 -4.58 -21.82
CA PRO A 206 -2.03 -4.26 -22.02
C PRO A 206 -1.17 -4.63 -20.80
N GLN A 207 0.08 -5.05 -21.05
CA GLN A 207 1.08 -5.24 -20.00
C GLN A 207 1.41 -3.91 -19.34
N VAL A 208 1.62 -3.94 -18.01
CA VAL A 208 1.98 -2.76 -17.21
C VAL A 208 3.39 -2.85 -16.63
N ASP A 209 3.95 -1.70 -16.19
CA ASP A 209 5.27 -1.63 -15.56
C ASP A 209 5.21 -1.93 -14.05
N LYS A 210 4.10 -1.59 -13.41
CA LYS A 210 3.87 -1.83 -11.98
C LYS A 210 2.41 -2.15 -11.71
N ILE A 211 2.16 -3.06 -10.76
CA ILE A 211 0.83 -3.38 -10.24
C ILE A 211 0.75 -2.88 -8.80
N VAL A 212 -0.23 -2.03 -8.50
CA VAL A 212 -0.48 -1.49 -7.16
C VAL A 212 -1.90 -1.80 -6.69
N GLY A 213 -2.11 -1.76 -5.40
CA GLY A 213 -3.40 -1.99 -4.76
C GLY A 213 -3.47 -3.29 -3.97
N PRO A 214 -4.27 -3.31 -2.89
CA PRO A 214 -4.47 -4.47 -2.03
C PRO A 214 -5.38 -5.53 -2.69
N GLY A 215 -5.29 -6.75 -2.21
CA GLY A 215 -6.15 -7.85 -2.64
C GLY A 215 -6.12 -9.01 -1.65
N ASN A 216 -6.94 -10.03 -1.90
CA ASN A 216 -6.97 -11.23 -1.06
C ASN A 216 -5.69 -12.07 -1.18
N ALA A 217 -5.60 -13.17 -0.43
CA ALA A 217 -4.42 -14.06 -0.41
C ALA A 217 -3.97 -14.54 -1.80
N TYR A 218 -4.92 -14.78 -2.73
CA TYR A 218 -4.60 -15.17 -4.12
C TYR A 218 -3.96 -14.03 -4.90
N VAL A 219 -4.43 -12.80 -4.72
CA VAL A 219 -3.85 -11.60 -5.35
C VAL A 219 -2.46 -11.31 -4.78
N ALA A 220 -2.30 -11.40 -3.46
CA ALA A 220 -1.03 -11.23 -2.78
C ALA A 220 0.01 -12.27 -3.25
N ALA A 221 -0.38 -13.55 -3.36
CA ALA A 221 0.47 -14.61 -3.90
C ALA A 221 0.81 -14.37 -5.38
N ALA A 222 -0.15 -13.91 -6.19
CA ALA A 222 0.08 -13.58 -7.59
C ALA A 222 1.06 -12.41 -7.75
N LYS A 223 0.89 -11.33 -6.99
CA LYS A 223 1.82 -10.18 -6.98
C LYS A 223 3.25 -10.61 -6.64
N ARG A 224 3.44 -11.43 -5.61
CA ARG A 224 4.77 -11.98 -5.27
C ARG A 224 5.41 -12.74 -6.44
N ARG A 225 4.62 -13.57 -7.13
CA ARG A 225 5.13 -14.42 -8.21
C ARG A 225 5.45 -13.68 -9.49
N VAL A 226 4.77 -12.57 -9.77
CA VAL A 226 5.04 -11.76 -10.97
C VAL A 226 6.11 -10.69 -10.73
N PHE A 227 6.53 -10.46 -9.47
CA PHE A 227 7.61 -9.53 -9.17
C PHE A 227 8.90 -9.91 -9.91
N GLY A 228 9.49 -8.95 -10.60
CA GLY A 228 10.64 -9.15 -11.48
C GLY A 228 10.25 -9.20 -12.97
N VAL A 229 9.01 -9.61 -13.31
CA VAL A 229 8.42 -9.39 -14.63
C VAL A 229 7.76 -8.00 -14.67
N VAL A 230 7.12 -7.64 -13.59
CA VAL A 230 6.46 -6.35 -13.34
C VAL A 230 6.81 -5.88 -11.93
N GLY A 231 6.87 -4.56 -11.70
CA GLY A 231 6.99 -4.03 -10.35
C GLY A 231 5.71 -4.23 -9.54
N ILE A 232 5.81 -4.25 -8.23
CA ILE A 232 4.66 -4.21 -7.32
C ILE A 232 4.86 -3.11 -6.28
N ASP A 233 3.78 -2.68 -5.61
CA ASP A 233 3.85 -1.81 -4.44
C ASP A 233 4.39 -2.59 -3.23
N MET A 234 3.54 -3.44 -2.66
CA MET A 234 3.85 -4.27 -1.50
C MET A 234 3.00 -5.54 -1.52
N VAL A 235 3.31 -6.44 -0.60
CA VAL A 235 2.45 -7.59 -0.27
C VAL A 235 1.76 -7.26 1.04
N ALA A 236 0.49 -6.86 0.98
CA ALA A 236 -0.28 -6.50 2.15
C ALA A 236 -0.72 -7.74 2.94
N GLY A 237 -0.62 -7.66 4.26
CA GLY A 237 -1.29 -8.53 5.23
C GLY A 237 -2.65 -7.97 5.65
N PRO A 238 -3.28 -8.53 6.69
CA PRO A 238 -4.44 -7.93 7.32
C PRO A 238 -4.14 -6.55 7.88
N SER A 239 -5.14 -5.69 7.91
CA SER A 239 -4.99 -4.33 8.40
C SER A 239 -4.78 -4.27 9.92
N GLU A 240 -4.06 -3.25 10.38
CA GLU A 240 -3.58 -3.12 11.76
C GLU A 240 -3.74 -1.69 12.27
N ILE A 241 -4.27 -1.54 13.50
CA ILE A 241 -4.23 -0.28 14.23
C ILE A 241 -3.57 -0.46 15.59
N LEU A 242 -2.73 0.50 15.94
CA LEU A 242 -2.19 0.70 17.28
C LEU A 242 -2.59 2.08 17.77
N VAL A 243 -3.31 2.14 18.86
CA VAL A 243 -3.66 3.40 19.53
C VAL A 243 -2.77 3.57 20.77
N ILE A 244 -2.12 4.72 20.92
CA ILE A 244 -1.45 5.14 22.16
C ILE A 244 -2.32 6.24 22.78
N CYS A 245 -2.85 6.00 23.98
CA CYS A 245 -3.72 6.96 24.68
C CYS A 245 -3.22 7.24 26.10
N ASP A 246 -3.17 8.54 26.48
CA ASP A 246 -2.79 8.99 27.80
C ASP A 246 -3.93 8.90 28.86
N GLY A 247 -5.06 8.29 28.50
CA GLY A 247 -6.21 8.10 29.39
C GLY A 247 -7.17 9.28 29.48
N LYS A 248 -6.99 10.34 28.68
CA LYS A 248 -7.80 11.58 28.73
C LYS A 248 -8.83 11.69 27.60
N THR A 249 -8.83 10.77 26.64
CA THR A 249 -9.81 10.72 25.54
C THR A 249 -11.07 10.00 26.00
N ASP A 250 -12.20 10.29 25.38
CA ASP A 250 -13.45 9.57 25.65
C ASP A 250 -13.26 8.07 25.31
N PRO A 251 -13.53 7.15 26.25
CA PRO A 251 -13.39 5.71 26.00
C PRO A 251 -14.26 5.18 24.84
N ASP A 252 -15.42 5.80 24.57
CA ASP A 252 -16.28 5.42 23.46
C ASP A 252 -15.62 5.76 22.09
N TRP A 253 -14.86 6.85 22.02
CA TRP A 253 -14.08 7.20 20.80
C TRP A 253 -13.00 6.16 20.53
N ILE A 254 -12.19 5.83 21.53
CA ILE A 254 -11.14 4.82 21.39
C ILE A 254 -11.71 3.43 21.03
N ALA A 255 -12.86 3.06 21.62
CA ALA A 255 -13.53 1.82 21.26
C ALA A 255 -13.95 1.82 19.77
N MET A 256 -14.44 2.97 19.28
CA MET A 256 -14.84 3.12 17.88
C MET A 256 -13.65 3.12 16.92
N ASP A 257 -12.51 3.71 17.32
CA ASP A 257 -11.26 3.66 16.54
C ASP A 257 -10.73 2.21 16.42
N LEU A 258 -10.83 1.42 17.49
CA LEU A 258 -10.50 0.00 17.41
C LEU A 258 -11.48 -0.80 16.54
N PHE A 259 -12.76 -0.39 16.47
CA PHE A 259 -13.76 -1.03 15.61
C PHE A 259 -13.57 -0.67 14.15
N SER A 260 -13.18 0.56 13.83
CA SER A 260 -12.95 0.98 12.43
C SER A 260 -11.95 0.07 11.74
N GLN A 261 -10.94 -0.40 12.46
CA GLN A 261 -10.01 -1.39 11.95
C GLN A 261 -10.56 -2.82 12.02
N ALA A 262 -11.15 -3.20 13.14
CA ALA A 262 -11.63 -4.57 13.37
C ALA A 262 -12.74 -4.99 12.41
N GLU A 263 -13.52 -4.04 11.89
CA GLU A 263 -14.62 -4.33 10.95
C GLU A 263 -14.14 -4.71 9.54
N HIS A 264 -12.85 -4.47 9.19
CA HIS A 264 -12.32 -4.77 7.86
C HIS A 264 -12.29 -6.27 7.60
N ASP A 265 -11.77 -7.07 8.54
CA ASP A 265 -11.63 -8.52 8.39
C ASP A 265 -11.48 -9.19 9.77
N GLU A 266 -11.80 -10.48 9.87
CA GLU A 266 -11.64 -11.30 11.07
C GLU A 266 -10.18 -11.42 11.53
N LEU A 267 -9.23 -11.18 10.65
CA LEU A 267 -7.78 -11.21 10.90
C LEU A 267 -7.19 -9.82 11.17
N ALA A 268 -7.97 -8.75 11.08
CA ALA A 268 -7.52 -7.40 11.43
C ALA A 268 -7.03 -7.33 12.88
N GLN A 269 -6.03 -6.49 13.14
CA GLN A 269 -5.44 -6.34 14.47
C GLN A 269 -5.70 -4.96 15.06
N SER A 270 -6.21 -4.92 16.29
CA SER A 270 -6.49 -3.67 17.01
C SER A 270 -5.88 -3.71 18.41
N ILE A 271 -4.89 -2.85 18.66
CA ILE A 271 -4.14 -2.80 19.94
C ILE A 271 -4.26 -1.40 20.54
N LEU A 272 -4.49 -1.33 21.84
CA LEU A 272 -4.44 -0.10 22.64
C LEU A 272 -3.33 -0.18 23.67
N LEU A 273 -2.47 0.84 23.72
CA LEU A 273 -1.50 1.06 24.80
C LEU A 273 -1.94 2.25 25.65
N SER A 274 -1.94 2.10 26.96
CA SER A 274 -2.17 3.21 27.89
C SER A 274 -1.45 2.98 29.22
N PRO A 275 -0.88 4.04 29.85
CA PRO A 275 -0.37 3.93 31.21
C PRO A 275 -1.49 3.89 32.26
N ASP A 276 -2.72 4.30 31.91
CA ASP A 276 -3.87 4.33 32.83
C ASP A 276 -4.68 3.02 32.75
N GLY A 277 -4.44 2.12 33.72
CA GLY A 277 -5.18 0.86 33.80
C GLY A 277 -6.69 1.05 34.02
N ALA A 278 -7.12 2.11 34.77
CA ALA A 278 -8.54 2.41 34.95
C ALA A 278 -9.21 2.88 33.64
N PHE A 279 -8.46 3.58 32.81
CA PHE A 279 -8.91 3.95 31.47
C PHE A 279 -9.10 2.71 30.57
N LEU A 280 -8.18 1.75 30.60
CA LEU A 280 -8.33 0.50 29.86
C LEU A 280 -9.59 -0.27 30.24
N GLU A 281 -9.99 -0.25 31.54
CA GLU A 281 -11.26 -0.84 31.99
C GLU A 281 -12.47 -0.12 31.39
N LYS A 282 -12.44 1.22 31.33
CA LYS A 282 -13.51 2.01 30.71
C LYS A 282 -13.62 1.71 29.19
N VAL A 283 -12.50 1.63 28.47
CA VAL A 283 -12.50 1.26 27.05
C VAL A 283 -13.07 -0.15 26.85
N SER A 284 -12.72 -1.11 27.72
CA SER A 284 -13.32 -2.45 27.65
C SER A 284 -14.84 -2.44 27.84
N ALA A 285 -15.33 -1.65 28.78
CA ALA A 285 -16.78 -1.49 29.00
C ALA A 285 -17.45 -0.81 27.77
N SER A 286 -16.79 0.18 27.17
CA SER A 286 -17.27 0.82 25.94
C SER A 286 -17.33 -0.17 24.77
N ILE A 287 -16.31 -1.02 24.60
CA ILE A 287 -16.29 -2.07 23.58
C ILE A 287 -17.49 -3.02 23.76
N GLU A 288 -17.75 -3.50 24.98
CA GLU A 288 -18.87 -4.40 25.26
C GLU A 288 -20.23 -3.73 24.99
N LYS A 289 -20.36 -2.45 25.34
CA LYS A 289 -21.54 -1.64 25.10
C LYS A 289 -21.81 -1.42 23.61
N LEU A 290 -20.80 -0.95 22.87
CA LEU A 290 -20.98 -0.43 21.52
C LEU A 290 -20.99 -1.51 20.44
N VAL A 291 -20.31 -2.65 20.65
CA VAL A 291 -20.23 -3.71 19.62
C VAL A 291 -21.61 -4.26 19.24
N ALA A 292 -22.57 -4.27 20.17
CA ALA A 292 -23.92 -4.75 19.92
C ALA A 292 -24.68 -3.92 18.87
N GLU A 293 -24.31 -2.66 18.70
CA GLU A 293 -24.94 -1.70 17.78
C GLU A 293 -24.32 -1.75 16.38
N MET A 294 -23.17 -2.44 16.21
CA MET A 294 -22.44 -2.45 14.94
C MET A 294 -23.05 -3.43 13.92
N PRO A 295 -23.27 -3.00 12.67
CA PRO A 295 -23.77 -3.89 11.62
C PRO A 295 -22.85 -5.10 11.36
N ARG A 296 -21.51 -4.91 11.51
CA ARG A 296 -20.49 -5.96 11.29
C ARG A 296 -19.98 -6.56 12.61
N LYS A 297 -20.81 -6.60 13.65
CA LYS A 297 -20.45 -7.03 15.00
C LYS A 297 -19.75 -8.40 15.08
N ASP A 298 -20.10 -9.34 14.22
CA ASP A 298 -19.52 -10.68 14.24
C ASP A 298 -18.06 -10.66 13.78
N ILE A 299 -17.75 -9.87 12.75
CA ILE A 299 -16.38 -9.66 12.27
C ILE A 299 -15.57 -8.93 13.35
N ILE A 300 -16.10 -7.80 13.86
CA ILE A 300 -15.45 -7.02 14.94
C ILE A 300 -15.16 -7.90 16.15
N THR A 301 -16.15 -8.70 16.58
CA THR A 301 -16.00 -9.58 17.75
C THR A 301 -14.91 -10.63 17.52
N THR A 302 -14.87 -11.23 16.34
CA THR A 302 -13.87 -12.24 15.99
C THR A 302 -12.47 -11.63 15.94
N SER A 303 -12.32 -10.49 15.27
CA SER A 303 -11.07 -9.75 15.18
C SER A 303 -10.54 -9.37 16.57
N LEU A 304 -11.33 -8.66 17.35
CA LEU A 304 -10.92 -8.22 18.69
C LEU A 304 -10.63 -9.37 19.66
N THR A 305 -11.37 -10.50 19.56
CA THR A 305 -11.13 -11.67 20.42
C THR A 305 -9.80 -12.35 20.09
N ASN A 306 -9.51 -12.49 18.80
CA ASN A 306 -8.36 -13.26 18.32
C ASN A 306 -7.10 -12.41 18.15
N ARG A 307 -7.24 -11.13 17.79
CA ARG A 307 -6.17 -10.24 17.38
C ARG A 307 -6.13 -8.92 18.12
N GLY A 308 -7.12 -8.64 19.01
CA GLY A 308 -7.18 -7.45 19.83
C GLY A 308 -6.41 -7.59 21.14
N ALA A 309 -5.88 -6.46 21.65
CA ALA A 309 -5.30 -6.39 22.99
C ALA A 309 -5.38 -4.99 23.59
N LEU A 310 -5.65 -4.92 24.91
CA LEU A 310 -5.52 -3.72 25.72
C LEU A 310 -4.31 -3.92 26.64
N ILE A 311 -3.28 -3.09 26.48
CA ILE A 311 -1.97 -3.27 27.11
C ILE A 311 -1.69 -2.11 28.05
N GLN A 312 -1.51 -2.40 29.32
CA GLN A 312 -1.05 -1.43 30.29
C GLN A 312 0.48 -1.31 30.20
N VAL A 313 0.95 -0.09 29.95
CA VAL A 313 2.37 0.28 29.94
C VAL A 313 2.71 1.09 31.18
N ARG A 314 3.98 1.25 31.51
CA ARG A 314 4.45 2.07 32.67
C ARG A 314 4.23 3.55 32.42
N ASP A 315 4.56 3.99 31.21
CA ASP A 315 4.52 5.38 30.77
C ASP A 315 4.44 5.47 29.24
N LEU A 316 4.37 6.69 28.72
CA LEU A 316 4.32 6.92 27.26
C LEU A 316 5.65 6.62 26.56
N ASP A 317 6.78 6.67 27.26
CA ASP A 317 8.09 6.32 26.66
C ASP A 317 8.17 4.83 26.34
N GLU A 318 7.73 3.99 27.27
CA GLU A 318 7.57 2.56 27.02
C GLU A 318 6.55 2.27 25.93
N ALA A 319 5.47 3.05 25.85
CA ALA A 319 4.50 2.93 24.75
C ALA A 319 5.17 3.18 23.39
N ALA A 320 6.08 4.16 23.28
CA ALA A 320 6.83 4.40 22.06
C ALA A 320 7.77 3.25 21.70
N GLU A 321 8.44 2.65 22.68
CA GLU A 321 9.32 1.49 22.47
C GLU A 321 8.53 0.29 21.94
N ILE A 322 7.38 -0.01 22.56
CA ILE A 322 6.49 -1.09 22.14
C ILE A 322 5.91 -0.81 20.77
N SER A 323 5.48 0.43 20.48
CA SER A 323 5.01 0.84 19.16
C SER A 323 6.08 0.60 18.08
N ASN A 324 7.33 0.99 18.33
CA ASN A 324 8.43 0.74 17.41
C ASN A 324 8.73 -0.77 17.23
N TYR A 325 8.50 -1.57 18.26
CA TYR A 325 8.61 -3.04 18.15
C TYR A 325 7.47 -3.63 17.32
N ILE A 326 6.23 -3.17 17.54
CA ILE A 326 5.04 -3.58 16.77
C ILE A 326 5.17 -3.13 15.31
N ALA A 327 5.64 -1.90 15.06
CA ALA A 327 5.73 -1.28 13.74
C ALA A 327 4.40 -1.35 12.97
N PRO A 328 3.32 -0.74 13.51
CA PRO A 328 1.96 -0.89 13.01
C PRO A 328 1.76 -0.23 11.65
N GLU A 329 0.71 -0.66 10.95
CA GLU A 329 0.19 0.01 9.75
C GLU A 329 -0.32 1.41 10.10
N HIS A 330 -1.33 1.50 11.00
CA HIS A 330 -1.88 2.74 11.50
C HIS A 330 -1.45 2.94 12.96
N LEU A 331 -0.89 4.10 13.26
CA LEU A 331 -0.57 4.51 14.63
C LEU A 331 -1.34 5.76 15.01
N GLU A 332 -2.26 5.66 15.97
CA GLU A 332 -2.94 6.80 16.54
C GLU A 332 -2.27 7.26 17.84
N LEU A 333 -1.98 8.55 17.93
CA LEU A 333 -1.43 9.22 19.09
C LEU A 333 -2.51 10.09 19.76
N SER A 334 -3.41 9.46 20.52
CA SER A 334 -4.49 10.11 21.26
C SER A 334 -4.00 10.66 22.60
N ILE A 335 -3.03 11.56 22.52
CA ILE A 335 -2.28 12.13 23.65
C ILE A 335 -2.23 13.66 23.56
N GLU A 336 -1.75 14.33 24.63
CA GLU A 336 -1.74 15.80 24.72
C GLU A 336 -0.71 16.47 23.80
N GLU A 337 0.51 15.90 23.72
CA GLU A 337 1.64 16.46 22.95
C GLU A 337 2.06 15.53 21.78
N PRO A 338 1.15 15.25 20.81
CA PRO A 338 1.38 14.21 19.80
C PRO A 338 2.53 14.56 18.84
N LEU A 339 2.73 15.85 18.53
CA LEU A 339 3.80 16.30 17.63
C LEU A 339 5.19 16.08 18.24
N THR A 340 5.38 16.42 19.51
CA THR A 340 6.62 16.16 20.23
C THR A 340 6.85 14.66 20.40
N PHE A 341 5.79 13.92 20.74
CA PHE A 341 5.88 12.47 20.94
C PHE A 341 6.22 11.72 19.64
N SER A 342 5.71 12.17 18.50
CA SER A 342 5.94 11.52 17.20
C SER A 342 7.44 11.41 16.85
N THR A 343 8.29 12.27 17.41
CA THR A 343 9.75 12.20 17.20
C THR A 343 10.39 10.93 17.78
N LYS A 344 9.70 10.23 18.70
CA LYS A 344 10.13 8.96 19.29
C LYS A 344 9.71 7.75 18.44
N ILE A 345 8.82 7.96 17.47
CA ILE A 345 8.29 6.91 16.60
C ILE A 345 9.21 6.77 15.39
N LYS A 346 9.68 5.54 15.15
CA LYS A 346 10.56 5.20 14.03
C LYS A 346 9.88 4.33 12.98
N HIS A 347 8.88 3.57 13.39
CA HIS A 347 8.27 2.53 12.58
C HIS A 347 6.74 2.60 12.70
N ALA A 348 6.10 3.21 11.71
CA ALA A 348 4.66 3.17 11.51
C ALA A 348 4.37 3.42 10.02
N GLY A 349 3.30 2.85 9.50
CA GLY A 349 2.85 3.14 8.14
C GLY A 349 2.31 4.57 8.05
N ALA A 350 1.40 4.96 8.94
CA ALA A 350 0.92 6.32 9.09
C ALA A 350 0.80 6.69 10.58
N ILE A 351 0.97 7.98 10.91
CA ILE A 351 0.87 8.49 12.28
C ILE A 351 -0.26 9.52 12.33
N PHE A 352 -1.31 9.20 13.06
CA PHE A 352 -2.49 10.04 13.28
C PHE A 352 -2.30 10.79 14.61
N MET A 353 -2.20 12.11 14.56
CA MET A 353 -1.73 12.91 15.69
C MET A 353 -2.85 13.73 16.32
N GLY A 354 -3.12 13.48 17.60
CA GLY A 354 -4.09 14.20 18.40
C GLY A 354 -5.46 13.50 18.48
N ARG A 355 -6.24 13.89 19.51
CA ARG A 355 -7.51 13.24 19.86
C ARG A 355 -8.59 13.34 18.78
N ASP A 356 -8.54 14.41 17.98
CA ASP A 356 -9.51 14.68 16.91
C ASP A 356 -9.13 13.99 15.57
N THR A 357 -8.05 13.19 15.56
CA THR A 357 -7.51 12.58 14.34
C THR A 357 -7.66 11.06 14.40
N CYS A 358 -8.80 10.56 13.97
CA CYS A 358 -9.04 9.12 13.85
C CYS A 358 -8.57 8.58 12.48
N GLU A 359 -8.35 7.26 12.41
CA GLU A 359 -7.97 6.52 11.20
C GLU A 359 -8.86 6.86 9.99
N ALA A 360 -10.19 6.88 10.18
CA ALA A 360 -11.14 7.13 9.11
C ALA A 360 -10.93 8.47 8.40
N LEU A 361 -10.47 9.52 9.09
CA LEU A 361 -10.16 10.80 8.44
C LEU A 361 -8.99 10.67 7.47
N GLY A 362 -7.94 9.94 7.85
CA GLY A 362 -6.79 9.67 6.98
C GLY A 362 -7.17 8.80 5.80
N ASP A 363 -7.87 7.72 6.06
CA ASP A 363 -8.21 6.72 5.06
C ASP A 363 -9.12 7.24 3.95
N TYR A 364 -9.99 8.19 4.29
CA TYR A 364 -10.95 8.69 3.29
C TYR A 364 -10.60 10.05 2.70
N CYS A 365 -10.05 10.99 3.47
CA CYS A 365 -10.04 12.38 2.99
C CYS A 365 -8.94 13.31 3.52
N ALA A 366 -8.09 12.92 4.46
CA ALA A 366 -7.07 13.85 4.98
C ALA A 366 -5.99 14.21 3.94
N GLY A 367 -5.66 13.29 3.03
CA GLY A 367 -4.72 13.52 1.94
C GLY A 367 -3.58 12.50 1.83
N PRO A 368 -2.92 12.06 2.93
CA PRO A 368 -1.95 10.97 2.89
C PRO A 368 -2.55 9.67 2.35
N ASN A 369 -1.66 8.79 1.86
CA ASN A 369 -2.06 7.52 1.28
C ASN A 369 -2.37 6.48 2.36
N HIS A 370 -3.46 5.73 2.17
CA HIS A 370 -3.82 4.61 3.06
C HIS A 370 -3.32 3.24 2.56
N VAL A 371 -2.60 3.17 1.43
CA VAL A 371 -1.90 1.94 1.02
C VAL A 371 -0.61 1.89 1.81
N LEU A 372 -0.64 1.21 2.94
CA LEU A 372 0.35 1.25 3.99
C LEU A 372 1.04 -0.10 4.17
N PRO A 373 2.29 -0.12 4.67
CA PRO A 373 2.99 -1.34 5.02
C PRO A 373 2.36 -2.01 6.23
N THR A 374 1.92 -3.26 6.08
CA THR A 374 1.33 -4.10 7.12
C THR A 374 2.33 -5.14 7.65
N SER A 375 1.95 -5.94 8.64
CA SER A 375 2.72 -7.09 9.12
C SER A 375 4.15 -6.71 9.49
N ARG A 376 4.30 -5.60 10.22
CA ARG A 376 5.58 -5.07 10.70
C ARG A 376 6.55 -4.63 9.58
N THR A 377 6.10 -4.51 8.34
CA THR A 377 6.96 -4.09 7.23
C THR A 377 7.24 -2.59 7.25
N ALA A 378 6.53 -1.78 8.05
CA ALA A 378 6.84 -0.37 8.30
C ALA A 378 8.27 -0.12 8.83
N ARG A 379 8.99 -1.18 9.25
CA ARG A 379 10.42 -1.12 9.60
C ARG A 379 11.35 -0.88 8.41
N PHE A 380 10.90 -1.17 7.18
CA PHE A 380 11.70 -1.06 5.95
C PHE A 380 10.89 -0.67 4.70
N SER A 381 9.59 -0.51 4.82
CA SER A 381 8.69 -0.08 3.74
C SER A 381 7.99 1.22 4.13
N SER A 382 7.52 1.94 3.13
CA SER A 382 6.80 3.21 3.28
C SER A 382 5.40 3.13 2.68
N PRO A 383 4.51 4.07 3.00
CA PRO A 383 3.25 4.26 2.28
C PRO A 383 3.47 4.42 0.78
N LEU A 384 2.48 4.02 -0.01
CA LEU A 384 2.49 4.27 -1.44
C LEU A 384 2.53 5.79 -1.69
N GLY A 385 3.45 6.23 -2.54
CA GLY A 385 3.63 7.64 -2.85
C GLY A 385 3.99 7.87 -4.31
N VAL A 386 4.16 9.14 -4.67
CA VAL A 386 4.52 9.55 -6.04
C VAL A 386 5.83 8.90 -6.50
N TYR A 387 6.79 8.75 -5.59
CA TYR A 387 8.10 8.14 -5.88
C TYR A 387 8.02 6.65 -6.24
N ASP A 388 6.91 5.96 -5.92
CA ASP A 388 6.68 4.59 -6.36
C ASP A 388 6.35 4.48 -7.84
N PHE A 389 5.93 5.58 -8.45
CA PHE A 389 5.61 5.72 -9.87
C PHE A 389 6.67 6.48 -10.65
N GLN A 390 7.77 6.86 -9.99
CA GLN A 390 8.93 7.51 -10.59
C GLN A 390 10.15 6.58 -10.51
N LYS A 391 10.94 6.55 -11.56
CA LYS A 391 12.25 5.88 -11.59
C LYS A 391 13.36 6.89 -11.78
N ARG A 392 14.55 6.54 -11.31
CA ARG A 392 15.73 7.40 -11.30
C ARG A 392 16.85 6.73 -12.06
N SER A 393 17.43 7.46 -13.03
CA SER A 393 18.59 7.01 -13.80
C SER A 393 19.77 7.93 -13.51
N SER A 394 20.95 7.37 -13.24
CA SER A 394 22.16 8.15 -13.06
C SER A 394 22.60 8.78 -14.39
N LEU A 395 22.94 10.07 -14.34
CA LEU A 395 23.56 10.80 -15.46
C LEU A 395 25.05 10.93 -15.16
N ILE A 396 25.89 10.45 -16.06
CA ILE A 396 27.35 10.49 -15.94
C ILE A 396 27.92 10.95 -17.27
N MET A 397 28.56 12.12 -17.27
CA MET A 397 29.29 12.64 -18.43
C MET A 397 30.68 13.08 -17.96
N VAL A 398 31.64 12.20 -18.13
CA VAL A 398 33.04 12.48 -17.75
C VAL A 398 33.67 13.42 -18.77
N SER A 399 34.28 14.51 -18.31
CA SER A 399 35.03 15.42 -19.13
C SER A 399 36.34 14.79 -19.65
N ALA A 400 36.97 15.40 -20.64
CA ALA A 400 38.26 14.94 -21.12
C ALA A 400 39.35 14.97 -20.03
N ASP A 401 39.33 16.00 -19.19
CA ASP A 401 40.28 16.14 -18.08
C ASP A 401 39.94 15.16 -16.93
N GLY A 402 38.66 15.01 -16.58
CA GLY A 402 38.20 14.00 -15.64
C GLY A 402 38.60 12.60 -16.05
N ALA A 403 38.52 12.27 -17.35
CA ALA A 403 38.94 10.97 -17.84
C ALA A 403 40.43 10.66 -17.61
N GLN A 404 41.31 11.69 -17.62
CA GLN A 404 42.73 11.46 -17.34
C GLN A 404 43.01 11.04 -15.89
N VAL A 405 42.17 11.49 -14.95
CA VAL A 405 42.25 11.13 -13.53
C VAL A 405 41.49 9.84 -13.27
N LEU A 406 40.17 9.82 -13.58
CA LEU A 406 39.28 8.71 -13.27
C LEU A 406 39.63 7.44 -14.05
N GLY A 407 40.13 7.58 -15.28
CA GLY A 407 40.53 6.44 -16.09
C GLY A 407 41.67 5.62 -15.47
N LYS A 408 42.66 6.28 -14.82
CA LYS A 408 43.74 5.58 -14.09
C LYS A 408 43.18 4.84 -12.88
N VAL A 409 42.29 5.49 -12.12
CA VAL A 409 41.65 4.87 -10.95
C VAL A 409 40.84 3.65 -11.36
N ALA A 410 39.99 3.82 -12.40
CA ALA A 410 39.13 2.74 -12.90
C ALA A 410 39.96 1.56 -13.42
N ALA A 411 41.03 1.81 -14.18
CA ALA A 411 41.93 0.76 -14.70
C ALA A 411 42.60 -0.02 -13.55
N THR A 412 43.12 0.69 -12.53
CA THR A 412 43.76 0.06 -11.38
C THR A 412 42.81 -0.85 -10.62
N LEU A 413 41.58 -0.39 -10.35
CA LEU A 413 40.57 -1.19 -9.64
C LEU A 413 40.12 -2.38 -10.49
N ALA A 414 39.87 -2.17 -11.77
CA ALA A 414 39.41 -3.24 -12.67
C ALA A 414 40.47 -4.36 -12.82
N TYR A 415 41.77 -4.01 -12.87
CA TYR A 415 42.83 -5.02 -12.84
C TYR A 415 42.86 -5.78 -11.52
N GLY A 416 42.65 -5.10 -10.38
CA GLY A 416 42.53 -5.74 -9.06
C GLY A 416 41.38 -6.74 -8.97
N GLU A 417 40.29 -6.50 -9.70
CA GLU A 417 39.15 -7.41 -9.83
C GLU A 417 39.34 -8.48 -10.92
N GLY A 418 40.43 -8.47 -11.67
CA GLY A 418 40.66 -9.37 -12.80
C GLY A 418 39.85 -9.04 -14.06
N LEU A 419 39.25 -7.84 -14.14
CA LEU A 419 38.39 -7.40 -15.24
C LEU A 419 39.17 -6.60 -16.30
N GLN A 420 40.00 -7.28 -17.06
CA GLN A 420 40.88 -6.63 -18.04
C GLN A 420 40.17 -5.76 -19.12
N ALA A 421 39.00 -6.18 -19.57
CA ALA A 421 38.26 -5.39 -20.56
C ALA A 421 37.79 -4.05 -20.01
N HIS A 422 37.36 -4.01 -18.73
CA HIS A 422 37.03 -2.76 -18.02
C HIS A 422 38.25 -1.88 -17.87
N ALA A 423 39.39 -2.44 -17.41
CA ALA A 423 40.64 -1.71 -17.28
C ALA A 423 41.07 -1.06 -18.60
N ARG A 424 41.12 -1.85 -19.69
CA ARG A 424 41.51 -1.37 -21.02
C ARG A 424 40.52 -0.36 -21.60
N SER A 425 39.22 -0.51 -21.31
CA SER A 425 38.21 0.48 -21.71
C SER A 425 38.51 1.86 -21.10
N ALA A 426 38.92 1.91 -19.83
CA ALA A 426 39.31 3.14 -19.14
C ALA A 426 40.64 3.67 -19.72
N GLU A 427 41.64 2.82 -19.91
CA GLU A 427 42.96 3.18 -20.45
C GLU A 427 42.91 3.79 -21.87
N TYR A 428 42.02 3.32 -22.75
CA TYR A 428 41.83 3.91 -24.08
C TYR A 428 41.40 5.38 -24.04
N ARG A 429 40.86 5.86 -22.91
CA ARG A 429 40.48 7.25 -22.71
C ARG A 429 41.59 8.09 -22.13
N LEU A 430 42.71 7.47 -21.70
CA LEU A 430 43.92 8.16 -21.21
C LEU A 430 44.85 8.61 -22.33
N LYS A 431 44.58 8.24 -23.59
CA LYS A 431 45.43 8.57 -24.71
C LYS A 431 45.42 10.08 -24.93
N THR A 432 46.65 10.68 -24.93
CA THR A 432 46.92 12.05 -25.30
C THR A 432 46.23 12.36 -26.64
N ARG A 433 45.38 13.38 -26.66
CA ARG A 433 45.02 14.04 -27.91
C ARG A 433 46.26 14.65 -28.49
N ASN A 434 46.79 14.08 -29.60
CA ASN A 434 47.78 14.75 -30.42
C ASN A 434 47.14 15.97 -31.08
#